data_7ebc964bc57a6b16d89e4df08a7df2fb
#
_entry.id   7ebc964bc57a6b16d89e4df08a7df2fb
#
_cell.length_a   1.000
_cell.length_b   1.000
_cell.length_c   1.000
_cell.angle_alpha   90.00
_cell.angle_beta   90.00
_cell.angle_gamma   90.00
#
_symmetry.space_group_name_H-M   'P 1'
#
loop_
_entity.id
_entity.type
_entity.pdbx_description
1 polymer ?
#
loop_
_entity_poly.entity_id
_entity_poly.type
_entity_poly.pdbx_seq_one_letter_code
_entity_poly.pdbx_strand_id
1 'polypeptide(L)'
;MEIAPAPARRTLSGRALMLLVLAVIGPVTLLALLPTTLGLERYVVATGAMDGGIDRGSVVLERVVPVSDLEVGDVITYRPPRSADVDELVTRRIVRIDGALLQTQGDALADPDPWLVPVAEAALPRVVLAIPYAGYPFLGSAPREAWWAMVAPGALLGFLALRGVVRRRPRRAAVRPGGPILGWGPR
;
A
#
# COMPACT_ATOMS: atom_id res chain seq x y z
N MET A 1 37.21 43.05 8.27
CA MET A 1 36.46 41.97 8.90
C MET A 1 35.26 41.67 8.00
N GLU A 2 35.44 40.71 7.09
CA GLU A 2 34.47 40.37 6.06
C GLU A 2 33.47 39.35 6.65
N ILE A 3 32.23 39.76 6.80
CA ILE A 3 31.17 38.90 7.37
C ILE A 3 30.69 38.01 6.20
N ALA A 4 31.08 36.73 6.24
CA ALA A 4 30.61 35.75 5.30
C ALA A 4 29.06 35.66 5.34
N PRO A 5 28.35 35.67 4.19
CA PRO A 5 26.91 35.58 4.18
C PRO A 5 26.48 34.20 4.73
N ALA A 6 25.50 34.23 5.63
CA ALA A 6 24.93 33.01 6.20
C ALA A 6 24.35 32.10 5.09
N PRO A 7 24.52 30.77 5.19
CA PRO A 7 24.04 29.86 4.17
C PRO A 7 22.52 29.98 4.02
N ALA A 8 22.06 30.27 2.82
CA ALA A 8 20.65 30.34 2.49
C ALA A 8 19.99 28.98 2.78
N ARG A 9 19.13 28.92 3.79
CA ARG A 9 18.30 27.75 4.05
C ARG A 9 17.42 27.49 2.83
N ARG A 10 17.75 26.46 2.06
CA ARG A 10 16.91 25.98 0.96
C ARG A 10 15.59 25.48 1.54
N THR A 11 14.59 26.33 1.58
CA THR A 11 13.21 25.90 1.88
C THR A 11 12.70 25.13 0.69
N LEU A 12 12.32 23.87 0.91
CA LEU A 12 11.65 23.06 -0.12
C LEU A 12 10.48 23.88 -0.69
N SER A 13 10.41 24.00 -2.00
CA SER A 13 9.28 24.68 -2.62
C SER A 13 8.00 23.92 -2.27
N GLY A 14 6.86 24.64 -2.08
CA GLY A 14 5.60 23.98 -1.74
C GLY A 14 5.21 22.88 -2.74
N ARG A 15 5.66 23.02 -4.01
CA ARG A 15 5.47 21.97 -5.04
C ARG A 15 6.28 20.71 -4.74
N ALA A 16 7.54 20.85 -4.33
CA ALA A 16 8.38 19.69 -3.98
C ALA A 16 7.82 18.96 -2.76
N LEU A 17 7.34 19.69 -1.75
CA LEU A 17 6.70 19.07 -0.58
C LEU A 17 5.38 18.37 -0.97
N MET A 18 4.57 18.96 -1.82
CA MET A 18 3.33 18.35 -2.31
C MET A 18 3.61 17.06 -3.11
N LEU A 19 4.63 17.07 -3.98
CA LEU A 19 5.03 15.88 -4.72
C LEU A 19 5.56 14.79 -3.80
N LEU A 20 6.33 15.13 -2.77
CA LEU A 20 6.81 14.18 -1.78
C LEU A 20 5.65 13.52 -1.02
N VAL A 21 4.69 14.33 -0.59
CA VAL A 21 3.48 13.84 0.10
C VAL A 21 2.67 12.91 -0.82
N LEU A 22 2.48 13.29 -2.07
CA LEU A 22 1.76 12.47 -3.04
C LEU A 22 2.52 11.17 -3.34
N ALA A 23 3.85 11.21 -3.41
CA ALA A 23 4.68 10.03 -3.63
C ALA A 23 4.63 9.03 -2.45
N VAL A 24 4.39 9.49 -1.23
CA VAL A 24 4.29 8.62 -0.04
C VAL A 24 2.85 8.14 0.18
N ILE A 25 1.89 9.06 0.15
CA ILE A 25 0.49 8.73 0.45
C ILE A 25 -0.20 8.05 -0.74
N GLY A 26 0.14 8.43 -1.97
CA GLY A 26 -0.50 7.90 -3.18
C GLY A 26 -0.47 6.38 -3.27
N PRO A 27 0.71 5.72 -3.20
CA PRO A 27 0.81 4.26 -3.25
C PRO A 27 0.06 3.57 -2.12
N VAL A 28 0.12 4.12 -0.89
CA VAL A 28 -0.59 3.56 0.27
C VAL A 28 -2.11 3.63 0.08
N THR A 29 -2.60 4.78 -0.37
CA THR A 29 -4.03 4.97 -0.66
C THR A 29 -4.48 4.07 -1.81
N LEU A 30 -3.66 3.97 -2.85
CA LEU A 30 -3.94 3.11 -4.01
C LEU A 30 -4.02 1.65 -3.58
N LEU A 31 -3.05 1.17 -2.80
CA LEU A 31 -3.04 -0.19 -2.26
C LEU A 31 -4.22 -0.45 -1.30
N ALA A 32 -4.69 0.60 -0.61
CA ALA A 32 -5.82 0.48 0.30
C ALA A 32 -7.18 0.44 -0.42
N LEU A 33 -7.38 1.23 -1.45
CA LEU A 33 -8.69 1.42 -2.10
C LEU A 33 -8.86 0.58 -3.38
N LEU A 34 -7.80 0.43 -4.19
CA LEU A 34 -7.90 -0.24 -5.48
C LEU A 34 -8.39 -1.70 -5.38
N PRO A 35 -7.91 -2.53 -4.44
CA PRO A 35 -8.38 -3.91 -4.35
C PRO A 35 -9.88 -4.02 -4.08
N THR A 36 -10.41 -3.22 -3.18
CA THR A 36 -11.83 -3.26 -2.83
C THR A 36 -12.74 -2.85 -3.98
N THR A 37 -12.31 -1.87 -4.80
CA THR A 37 -13.07 -1.44 -5.98
C THR A 37 -13.03 -2.48 -7.11
N LEU A 38 -12.00 -3.34 -7.13
CA LEU A 38 -11.85 -4.42 -8.10
C LEU A 38 -12.41 -5.77 -7.61
N GLY A 39 -13.05 -5.80 -6.45
CA GLY A 39 -13.56 -7.03 -5.85
C GLY A 39 -12.44 -7.99 -5.43
N LEU A 40 -11.26 -7.45 -5.07
CA LEU A 40 -10.13 -8.23 -4.57
C LEU A 40 -10.10 -8.20 -3.05
N GLU A 41 -9.81 -9.35 -2.46
CA GLU A 41 -9.53 -9.48 -1.04
C GLU A 41 -8.04 -9.31 -0.76
N ARG A 42 -7.67 -8.93 0.46
CA ARG A 42 -6.29 -8.70 0.86
C ARG A 42 -5.96 -9.51 2.08
N TYR A 43 -4.85 -10.26 2.00
CA TYR A 43 -4.30 -10.98 3.15
C TYR A 43 -2.82 -10.67 3.32
N VAL A 44 -2.34 -10.82 4.54
CA VAL A 44 -0.92 -10.68 4.87
C VAL A 44 -0.38 -12.09 5.13
N VAL A 45 0.64 -12.48 4.39
CA VAL A 45 1.31 -13.75 4.59
C VAL A 45 2.15 -13.67 5.87
N ALA A 46 1.66 -14.31 6.92
CA ALA A 46 2.26 -14.25 8.26
C ALA A 46 3.32 -15.34 8.49
N THR A 47 3.29 -16.42 7.71
CA THR A 47 4.18 -17.58 7.87
C THR A 47 5.19 -17.67 6.73
N GLY A 48 6.33 -18.33 6.96
CA GLY A 48 7.34 -18.61 5.93
C GLY A 48 7.08 -19.87 5.09
N ALA A 49 5.89 -20.47 5.17
CA ALA A 49 5.59 -21.71 4.45
C ALA A 49 5.56 -21.55 2.93
N MET A 50 5.44 -20.31 2.43
CA MET A 50 5.46 -19.97 1.00
C MET A 50 6.74 -19.26 0.58
N ASP A 51 7.77 -19.19 1.46
CA ASP A 51 9.03 -18.50 1.15
C ASP A 51 9.69 -19.12 -0.09
N GLY A 52 10.23 -18.24 -0.95
CA GLY A 52 10.75 -18.61 -2.26
C GLY A 52 9.75 -18.36 -3.41
N GLY A 53 8.45 -18.36 -3.13
CA GLY A 53 7.41 -17.94 -4.06
C GLY A 53 6.73 -16.66 -3.58
N ILE A 54 6.21 -16.68 -2.36
CA ILE A 54 5.56 -15.54 -1.69
C ILE A 54 6.14 -15.44 -0.28
N ASP A 55 7.10 -14.56 -0.08
CA ASP A 55 7.80 -14.44 1.19
C ASP A 55 6.90 -13.93 2.31
N ARG A 56 7.22 -14.31 3.54
CA ARG A 56 6.61 -13.77 4.74
C ARG A 56 6.67 -12.24 4.71
N GLY A 57 5.57 -11.60 5.11
CA GLY A 57 5.47 -10.14 5.07
C GLY A 57 4.97 -9.58 3.74
N SER A 58 4.63 -10.43 2.79
CA SER A 58 3.93 -10.01 1.57
C SER A 58 2.45 -9.72 1.84
N VAL A 59 1.89 -8.76 1.11
CA VAL A 59 0.44 -8.60 0.97
C VAL A 59 0.02 -9.31 -0.30
N VAL A 60 -0.87 -10.27 -0.20
CA VAL A 60 -1.49 -10.93 -1.35
C VAL A 60 -2.84 -10.30 -1.66
N LEU A 61 -3.10 -10.11 -2.95
CA LEU A 61 -4.40 -9.72 -3.48
C LEU A 61 -5.03 -10.95 -4.10
N GLU A 62 -6.25 -11.26 -3.70
CA GLU A 62 -6.94 -12.48 -4.06
C GLU A 62 -8.27 -12.16 -4.74
N ARG A 63 -8.63 -12.99 -5.69
CA ARG A 63 -9.93 -12.98 -6.34
C ARG A 63 -10.64 -14.29 -6.04
N VAL A 64 -11.87 -14.20 -5.57
CA VAL A 64 -12.73 -15.37 -5.45
C VAL A 64 -13.09 -15.86 -6.85
N VAL A 65 -12.69 -17.09 -7.16
CA VAL A 65 -12.94 -17.73 -8.47
C VAL A 65 -13.68 -19.05 -8.26
N PRO A 66 -14.52 -19.47 -9.23
CA PRO A 66 -15.10 -20.81 -9.21
C PRO A 66 -14.01 -21.86 -9.12
N VAL A 67 -14.27 -22.94 -8.41
CA VAL A 67 -13.31 -24.04 -8.28
C VAL A 67 -12.98 -24.67 -9.63
N SER A 68 -13.92 -24.67 -10.56
CA SER A 68 -13.72 -25.13 -11.96
C SER A 68 -12.62 -24.37 -12.70
N ASP A 69 -12.29 -23.16 -12.24
CA ASP A 69 -11.30 -22.27 -12.86
C ASP A 69 -9.94 -22.35 -12.18
N LEU A 70 -9.81 -23.24 -11.17
CA LEU A 70 -8.55 -23.47 -10.47
C LEU A 70 -7.71 -24.50 -11.25
N GLU A 71 -6.41 -24.23 -11.31
CA GLU A 71 -5.43 -25.07 -11.98
C GLU A 71 -4.30 -25.46 -11.01
N VAL A 72 -3.60 -26.56 -11.35
CA VAL A 72 -2.37 -26.92 -10.66
C VAL A 72 -1.33 -25.83 -10.86
N GLY A 73 -0.75 -25.35 -9.75
CA GLY A 73 0.15 -24.21 -9.72
C GLY A 73 -0.49 -22.94 -9.17
N ASP A 74 -1.83 -22.84 -9.14
CA ASP A 74 -2.52 -21.72 -8.49
C ASP A 74 -2.23 -21.67 -6.99
N VAL A 75 -2.11 -20.47 -6.45
CA VAL A 75 -1.98 -20.24 -5.00
C VAL A 75 -3.34 -19.81 -4.48
N ILE A 76 -3.80 -20.50 -3.45
CA ILE A 76 -5.10 -20.27 -2.81
C ILE A 76 -4.92 -20.02 -1.31
N THR A 77 -5.83 -19.24 -0.74
CA THR A 77 -5.97 -19.08 0.72
C THR A 77 -7.25 -19.74 1.18
N TYR A 78 -7.14 -20.62 2.13
CA TYR A 78 -8.27 -21.38 2.64
C TYR A 78 -8.10 -21.71 4.12
N ARG A 79 -9.17 -22.14 4.76
CA ARG A 79 -9.13 -22.68 6.12
C ARG A 79 -8.89 -24.20 6.02
N PRO A 80 -7.81 -24.72 6.64
CA PRO A 80 -7.56 -26.16 6.65
C PRO A 80 -8.72 -26.93 7.30
N PRO A 81 -8.89 -28.22 6.97
CA PRO A 81 -9.85 -29.05 7.64
C PRO A 81 -9.52 -29.16 9.14
N ARG A 82 -10.53 -29.37 9.97
CA ARG A 82 -10.36 -29.46 11.44
C ARG A 82 -9.33 -30.52 11.89
N SER A 83 -9.10 -31.53 11.07
CA SER A 83 -8.07 -32.57 11.32
C SER A 83 -6.64 -32.07 11.20
N ALA A 84 -6.44 -30.87 10.67
CA ALA A 84 -5.10 -30.28 10.48
C ALA A 84 -4.54 -29.63 11.75
N ASP A 85 -5.37 -29.47 12.81
CA ASP A 85 -5.00 -28.77 14.06
C ASP A 85 -4.47 -27.33 13.83
N VAL A 86 -4.92 -26.71 12.74
CA VAL A 86 -4.57 -25.34 12.33
C VAL A 86 -5.87 -24.54 12.14
N ASP A 87 -6.10 -23.58 13.00
CA ASP A 87 -7.35 -22.78 13.02
C ASP A 87 -7.27 -21.52 12.17
N GLU A 88 -6.08 -21.19 11.68
CA GLU A 88 -5.82 -19.99 10.88
C GLU A 88 -5.96 -20.26 9.38
N LEU A 89 -6.23 -19.20 8.63
CA LEU A 89 -6.16 -19.26 7.17
C LEU A 89 -4.72 -19.53 6.73
N VAL A 90 -4.56 -20.43 5.79
CA VAL A 90 -3.27 -20.79 5.20
C VAL A 90 -3.26 -20.47 3.71
N THR A 91 -2.15 -19.95 3.23
CA THR A 91 -1.88 -19.76 1.80
C THR A 91 -0.99 -20.88 1.32
N ARG A 92 -1.39 -21.59 0.25
CA ARG A 92 -0.73 -22.79 -0.28
C ARG A 92 -0.87 -22.85 -1.79
N ARG A 93 0.05 -23.55 -2.43
CA ARG A 93 -0.01 -23.84 -3.87
C ARG A 93 -0.74 -25.16 -4.11
N ILE A 94 -1.59 -25.21 -5.10
CA ILE A 94 -2.23 -26.44 -5.58
C ILE A 94 -1.19 -27.24 -6.34
N VAL A 95 -0.88 -28.45 -5.85
CA VAL A 95 0.05 -29.38 -6.51
C VAL A 95 -0.66 -30.52 -7.22
N ARG A 96 -1.91 -30.79 -6.84
CA ARG A 96 -2.73 -31.80 -7.51
C ARG A 96 -4.22 -31.49 -7.33
N ILE A 97 -5.00 -31.80 -8.36
CA ILE A 97 -6.47 -31.76 -8.34
C ILE A 97 -6.96 -33.17 -8.67
N ASP A 98 -7.78 -33.74 -7.79
CA ASP A 98 -8.33 -35.06 -7.93
C ASP A 98 -9.86 -35.02 -7.69
N GLY A 99 -10.59 -34.77 -8.76
CA GLY A 99 -12.03 -34.57 -8.70
C GLY A 99 -12.41 -33.41 -7.78
N ALA A 100 -13.04 -33.70 -6.65
CA ALA A 100 -13.47 -32.74 -5.66
C ALA A 100 -12.47 -32.53 -4.51
N LEU A 101 -11.22 -32.97 -4.67
CA LEU A 101 -10.18 -32.86 -3.66
C LEU A 101 -8.97 -32.13 -4.22
N LEU A 102 -8.47 -31.14 -3.48
CA LEU A 102 -7.23 -30.44 -3.79
C LEU A 102 -6.12 -30.90 -2.85
N GLN A 103 -4.97 -31.23 -3.41
CA GLN A 103 -3.72 -31.40 -2.68
C GLN A 103 -2.94 -30.11 -2.75
N THR A 104 -2.52 -29.59 -1.62
CA THR A 104 -1.78 -28.33 -1.52
C THR A 104 -0.40 -28.55 -0.92
N GLN A 105 0.50 -27.58 -1.14
CA GLN A 105 1.85 -27.57 -0.60
C GLN A 105 2.31 -26.12 -0.37
N GLY A 106 3.07 -25.90 0.68
CA GLY A 106 3.83 -24.66 0.85
C GLY A 106 5.09 -24.68 -0.01
N ASP A 107 5.41 -23.56 -0.67
CA ASP A 107 6.57 -23.49 -1.57
C ASP A 107 7.91 -23.75 -0.85
N ALA A 108 7.98 -23.44 0.46
CA ALA A 108 9.14 -23.72 1.30
C ALA A 108 9.14 -25.14 1.91
N LEU A 109 8.07 -25.91 1.72
CA LEU A 109 7.94 -27.24 2.33
C LEU A 109 8.36 -28.31 1.33
N ALA A 110 9.07 -29.34 1.82
CA ALA A 110 9.52 -30.44 0.99
C ALA A 110 8.37 -31.36 0.55
N ASP A 111 7.38 -31.53 1.43
CA ASP A 111 6.28 -32.48 1.24
C ASP A 111 4.94 -31.70 1.09
N PRO A 112 3.97 -32.26 0.34
CA PRO A 112 2.61 -31.78 0.33
C PRO A 112 1.97 -31.77 1.72
N ASP A 113 0.98 -30.89 1.90
CA ASP A 113 0.23 -30.85 3.16
C ASP A 113 -0.39 -32.24 3.46
N PRO A 114 -0.41 -32.71 4.73
CA PRO A 114 -0.89 -34.06 5.08
C PRO A 114 -2.41 -34.21 4.97
N TRP A 115 -3.13 -33.17 4.56
CA TRP A 115 -4.57 -33.20 4.38
C TRP A 115 -4.95 -32.88 2.93
N LEU A 116 -6.15 -33.30 2.57
CA LEU A 116 -6.80 -32.92 1.33
C LEU A 116 -7.85 -31.85 1.62
N VAL A 117 -7.94 -30.86 0.75
CA VAL A 117 -8.93 -29.80 0.83
C VAL A 117 -10.15 -30.25 0.04
N PRO A 118 -11.29 -30.55 0.70
CA PRO A 118 -12.51 -30.85 -0.03
C PRO A 118 -13.02 -29.58 -0.70
N VAL A 119 -13.37 -29.69 -1.96
CA VAL A 119 -14.00 -28.62 -2.72
C VAL A 119 -15.49 -28.60 -2.36
N ALA A 120 -15.79 -28.29 -1.09
CA ALA A 120 -17.16 -28.14 -0.61
C ALA A 120 -17.75 -26.77 -0.96
N GLU A 121 -16.89 -25.81 -1.20
CA GLU A 121 -17.26 -24.44 -1.60
C GLU A 121 -17.26 -24.31 -3.13
N ALA A 122 -18.23 -23.58 -3.66
CA ALA A 122 -18.34 -23.37 -5.10
C ALA A 122 -17.23 -22.47 -5.65
N ALA A 123 -16.55 -21.71 -4.79
CA ALA A 123 -15.50 -20.76 -5.16
C ALA A 123 -14.45 -20.63 -4.04
N LEU A 124 -13.20 -20.38 -4.41
CA LEU A 124 -12.09 -20.17 -3.50
C LEU A 124 -11.29 -18.91 -3.86
N PRO A 125 -10.68 -18.24 -2.87
CA PRO A 125 -9.78 -17.12 -3.12
C PRO A 125 -8.49 -17.62 -3.78
N ARG A 126 -8.19 -17.08 -4.97
CA ARG A 126 -6.96 -17.33 -5.72
C ARG A 126 -6.09 -16.07 -5.70
N VAL A 127 -4.83 -16.21 -5.35
CA VAL A 127 -3.85 -15.14 -5.38
C VAL A 127 -3.62 -14.70 -6.83
N VAL A 128 -3.84 -13.42 -7.10
CA VAL A 128 -3.60 -12.80 -8.42
C VAL A 128 -2.37 -11.91 -8.42
N LEU A 129 -1.97 -11.39 -7.24
CA LEU A 129 -0.80 -10.55 -7.09
C LEU A 129 -0.25 -10.67 -5.67
N ALA A 130 1.06 -10.75 -5.54
CA ALA A 130 1.76 -10.65 -4.26
C ALA A 130 2.67 -9.41 -4.28
N ILE A 131 2.61 -8.60 -3.21
CA ILE A 131 3.41 -7.40 -3.03
C ILE A 131 4.35 -7.66 -1.87
N PRO A 132 5.64 -7.92 -2.13
CA PRO A 132 6.59 -8.25 -1.08
C PRO A 132 6.78 -7.08 -0.13
N TYR A 133 7.09 -7.40 1.13
CA TYR A 133 7.38 -6.45 2.22
C TYR A 133 6.22 -5.54 2.65
N ALA A 134 5.16 -5.41 1.87
CA ALA A 134 4.05 -4.49 2.15
C ALA A 134 3.23 -4.86 3.40
N GLY A 135 3.31 -6.11 3.84
CA GLY A 135 2.60 -6.64 4.99
C GLY A 135 3.34 -6.52 6.33
N TYR A 136 4.63 -6.21 6.33
CA TYR A 136 5.41 -6.14 7.58
C TYR A 136 4.81 -5.23 8.66
N PRO A 137 4.24 -4.07 8.35
CA PRO A 137 3.58 -3.24 9.36
C PRO A 137 2.40 -3.92 10.07
N PHE A 138 1.88 -5.00 9.49
CA PHE A 138 0.72 -5.74 10.00
C PHE A 138 1.08 -7.07 10.68
N LEU A 139 2.32 -7.51 10.60
CA LEU A 139 2.80 -8.78 11.18
C LEU A 139 3.12 -8.70 12.68
N GLY A 140 3.12 -7.52 13.27
CA GLY A 140 3.21 -7.36 14.71
C GLY A 140 1.83 -7.38 15.33
N SER A 141 1.76 -7.60 16.66
CA SER A 141 0.57 -7.35 17.48
C SER A 141 0.18 -5.85 17.52
N ALA A 142 0.58 -5.10 16.49
CA ALA A 142 0.26 -3.70 16.38
C ALA A 142 -1.26 -3.56 16.22
N PRO A 143 -1.94 -2.92 17.16
CA PRO A 143 -3.37 -2.70 17.06
C PRO A 143 -3.68 -1.87 15.81
N ARG A 144 -4.92 -1.93 15.33
CA ARG A 144 -5.40 -1.12 14.18
C ARG A 144 -5.01 0.36 14.27
N GLU A 145 -4.77 0.83 15.47
CA GLU A 145 -4.34 2.20 15.77
C GLU A 145 -2.93 2.52 15.23
N ALA A 146 -2.05 1.53 15.08
CA ALA A 146 -0.73 1.73 14.47
C ALA A 146 -0.82 2.13 12.99
N TRP A 147 -1.90 1.78 12.31
CA TRP A 147 -2.23 2.27 10.97
C TRP A 147 -2.37 3.80 10.96
N TRP A 148 -3.10 4.33 11.93
CA TRP A 148 -3.29 5.77 12.05
C TRP A 148 -2.00 6.48 12.41
N ALA A 149 -1.12 5.85 13.20
CA ALA A 149 0.20 6.38 13.51
C ALA A 149 1.09 6.50 12.25
N MET A 150 0.91 5.63 11.27
CA MET A 150 1.66 5.69 10.00
C MET A 150 1.05 6.68 9.01
N VAL A 151 -0.26 6.73 8.90
CA VAL A 151 -0.99 7.54 7.91
C VAL A 151 -1.20 8.98 8.40
N ALA A 152 -1.48 9.18 9.70
CA ALA A 152 -1.80 10.49 10.25
C ALA A 152 -0.68 11.54 10.11
N PRO A 153 0.61 11.23 10.35
CA PRO A 153 1.69 12.19 10.14
C PRO A 153 1.82 12.60 8.67
N GLY A 154 1.68 11.64 7.75
CA GLY A 154 1.71 11.92 6.31
C GLY A 154 0.53 12.82 5.88
N ALA A 155 -0.67 12.52 6.33
CA ALA A 155 -1.86 13.32 6.08
C ALA A 155 -1.75 14.71 6.68
N LEU A 156 -1.21 14.82 7.91
CA LEU A 156 -0.97 16.11 8.57
C LEU A 156 0.06 16.95 7.82
N LEU A 157 1.18 16.36 7.41
CA LEU A 157 2.20 17.04 6.61
C LEU A 157 1.63 17.48 5.27
N GLY A 158 0.82 16.66 4.61
CA GLY A 158 0.11 17.01 3.38
C GLY A 158 -0.85 18.19 3.57
N PHE A 159 -1.63 18.17 4.63
CA PHE A 159 -2.53 19.26 4.99
C PHE A 159 -1.77 20.56 5.28
N LEU A 160 -0.70 20.50 6.05
CA LEU A 160 0.14 21.67 6.35
C LEU A 160 0.82 22.23 5.10
N ALA A 161 1.30 21.36 4.20
CA ALA A 161 1.87 21.75 2.93
C ALA A 161 0.84 22.45 2.05
N LEU A 162 -0.35 21.88 1.92
CA LEU A 162 -1.45 22.48 1.14
C LEU A 162 -1.86 23.83 1.71
N ARG A 163 -2.00 23.94 3.03
CA ARG A 163 -2.29 25.21 3.71
C ARG A 163 -1.20 26.26 3.48
N GLY A 164 0.08 25.85 3.44
CA GLY A 164 1.23 26.71 3.14
C GLY A 164 1.20 27.25 1.70
N VAL A 165 0.80 26.44 0.73
CA VAL A 165 0.65 26.82 -0.67
C VAL A 165 -0.52 27.80 -0.84
N VAL A 166 -1.68 27.51 -0.24
CA VAL A 166 -2.88 28.36 -0.32
C VAL A 166 -2.66 29.72 0.33
N ARG A 167 -1.93 29.80 1.44
CA ARG A 167 -1.63 31.07 2.13
C ARG A 167 -0.61 31.95 1.42
N ARG A 168 0.19 31.42 0.49
CA ARG A 168 1.18 32.19 -0.29
C ARG A 168 0.58 32.81 -1.55
N ARG A 169 -0.65 33.33 -1.51
CA ARG A 169 -1.13 34.21 -2.58
C ARG A 169 -0.20 35.42 -2.64
N PRO A 170 0.43 35.71 -3.80
CA PRO A 170 1.31 36.85 -3.90
C PRO A 170 0.45 38.11 -3.61
N ARG A 171 0.88 38.88 -2.61
CA ARG A 171 0.37 40.24 -2.45
C ARG A 171 0.68 40.92 -3.78
N ARG A 172 -0.35 41.19 -4.56
CA ARG A 172 -0.23 42.05 -5.73
C ARG A 172 0.45 43.33 -5.23
N ALA A 173 1.66 43.61 -5.75
CA ALA A 173 2.32 44.88 -5.51
C ALA A 173 1.35 45.95 -5.90
N ALA A 174 0.93 46.75 -4.92
CA ALA A 174 0.13 47.95 -5.20
C ALA A 174 0.99 48.82 -6.08
N VAL A 175 0.59 48.96 -7.34
CA VAL A 175 1.17 49.94 -8.25
C VAL A 175 0.91 51.28 -7.60
N ARG A 176 1.96 51.92 -7.09
CA ARG A 176 1.88 53.30 -6.63
C ARG A 176 1.45 54.18 -7.82
N PRO A 177 0.33 54.92 -7.73
CA PRO A 177 0.01 55.89 -8.74
C PRO A 177 1.12 56.96 -8.74
N GLY A 178 1.59 57.29 -9.94
CA GLY A 178 2.68 58.21 -10.16
C GLY A 178 2.48 59.54 -9.45
N GLY A 179 3.53 59.99 -8.77
CA GLY A 179 3.57 61.33 -8.20
C GLY A 179 3.41 62.43 -9.28
N PRO A 180 3.02 63.63 -8.89
CA PRO A 180 2.73 64.71 -9.83
C PRO A 180 4.01 65.08 -10.61
N ILE A 181 3.89 65.13 -11.94
CA ILE A 181 4.88 65.67 -12.84
C ILE A 181 4.91 67.19 -12.60
N LEU A 182 5.97 67.66 -11.95
CA LEU A 182 6.27 69.06 -11.84
C LEU A 182 6.43 69.65 -13.25
N GLY A 183 5.49 70.51 -13.62
CA GLY A 183 5.51 71.15 -14.89
C GLY A 183 6.71 72.12 -15.04
N TRP A 184 7.40 72.00 -16.15
CA TRP A 184 8.36 72.95 -16.62
C TRP A 184 7.55 74.10 -17.33
N GLY A 185 7.55 75.30 -16.72
CA GLY A 185 7.08 76.48 -17.37
C GLY A 185 8.22 77.08 -18.20
N PRO A 186 7.90 77.66 -19.36
CA PRO A 186 8.85 78.32 -20.23
C PRO A 186 9.19 79.72 -19.77
N ARG A 187 10.47 80.11 -19.90
CA ARG A 187 10.88 81.49 -20.19
C ARG A 187 11.78 81.47 -21.40
#